data_01dc28857c8d304eed026b06f83316ec
#
_entry.id   01dc28857c8d304eed026b06f83316ec
#
_cell.length_a   1.000
_cell.length_b   1.000
_cell.length_c   1.000
_cell.angle_alpha   90.00
_cell.angle_beta   90.00
_cell.angle_gamma   90.00
#
_symmetry.space_group_name_H-M   'P 1'
#
loop_
_entity.id
_entity.type
_entity.pdbx_description
1 polymer ?
#
loop_
_entity_poly.entity_id
_entity_poly.type
_entity_poly.pdbx_seq_one_letter_code
_entity_poly.pdbx_strand_id
1 'polypeptide(L)' 'RVEVGWQDRIKPGHLVGAIANESGLDGRQIGKITIFDDYSTVDLPQGMPPELMKRLQGVRVMQKELRISRQPMG' A
#
# COMPACT_ATOMS: atom_id res chain seq x y z
N ARG A 1 -3.28 3.50 -5.01
CA ARG A 1 -2.02 3.37 -5.75
C ARG A 1 -0.83 3.59 -4.82
N VAL A 2 0.16 2.76 -4.95
CA VAL A 2 1.39 2.79 -4.17
C VAL A 2 2.55 3.06 -5.13
N GLU A 3 3.42 4.01 -4.80
CA GLU A 3 4.48 4.47 -5.70
C GLU A 3 5.76 3.63 -5.61
N VAL A 4 5.61 2.32 -5.45
CA VAL A 4 6.72 1.35 -5.51
C VAL A 4 6.30 0.17 -6.38
N GLY A 5 7.24 -0.40 -7.09
CA GLY A 5 6.97 -1.50 -8.01
C GLY A 5 8.12 -2.49 -8.07
N TRP A 6 8.12 -3.36 -9.08
CA TRP A 6 9.14 -4.40 -9.23
C TRP A 6 10.57 -3.84 -9.26
N GLN A 7 10.76 -2.66 -9.86
CA GLN A 7 12.09 -2.06 -9.93
C GLN A 7 12.64 -1.67 -8.56
N ASP A 8 11.76 -1.57 -7.54
CA ASP A 8 12.16 -1.29 -6.16
C ASP A 8 12.40 -2.58 -5.37
N ARG A 9 12.37 -3.72 -6.03
CA ARG A 9 12.62 -5.04 -5.45
C ARG A 9 11.63 -5.41 -4.34
N ILE A 10 10.40 -4.92 -4.44
CA ILE A 10 9.38 -5.26 -3.47
C ILE A 10 8.62 -6.52 -3.92
N LYS A 11 8.04 -7.20 -2.93
CA LYS A 11 7.17 -8.35 -3.15
C LYS A 11 5.82 -8.08 -2.50
N PRO A 12 4.75 -8.77 -2.94
CA PRO A 12 3.43 -8.57 -2.33
C PRO A 12 3.44 -8.69 -0.81
N GLY A 13 4.18 -9.64 -0.27
CA GLY A 13 4.30 -9.82 1.18
C GLY A 13 4.88 -8.60 1.89
N HIS A 14 5.81 -7.89 1.27
CA HIS A 14 6.38 -6.67 1.84
C HIS A 14 5.31 -5.59 1.99
N LEU A 15 4.47 -5.42 0.95
CA LEU A 15 3.39 -4.42 0.98
C LEU A 15 2.33 -4.79 2.01
N VAL A 16 1.88 -6.05 2.01
CA VAL A 16 0.88 -6.51 2.98
C VAL A 16 1.38 -6.31 4.40
N GLY A 17 2.61 -6.74 4.67
CA GLY A 17 3.21 -6.62 5.99
C GLY A 17 3.32 -5.18 6.45
N ALA A 18 3.81 -4.30 5.59
CA ALA A 18 3.97 -2.89 5.93
C ALA A 18 2.63 -2.20 6.16
N ILE A 19 1.66 -2.43 5.28
CA ILE A 19 0.34 -1.81 5.39
C ILE A 19 -0.39 -2.33 6.62
N ALA A 20 -0.39 -3.64 6.84
CA ALA A 20 -1.05 -4.22 8.00
C ALA A 20 -0.44 -3.73 9.31
N ASN A 21 0.87 -3.70 9.39
CA ASN A 21 1.59 -3.27 10.58
C ASN A 21 1.27 -1.81 10.94
N GLU A 22 1.27 -0.94 9.95
CA GLU A 22 1.06 0.49 10.20
C GLU A 22 -0.41 0.85 10.40
N SER A 23 -1.31 0.17 9.71
CA SER A 23 -2.74 0.48 9.77
C SER A 23 -3.47 -0.29 10.87
N GLY A 24 -2.89 -1.36 11.36
CA GLY A 24 -3.58 -2.26 12.28
C GLY A 24 -4.60 -3.16 11.60
N LEU A 25 -4.71 -3.12 10.29
CA LEU A 25 -5.60 -3.99 9.55
C LEU A 25 -5.09 -5.43 9.55
N ASP A 26 -6.03 -6.38 9.59
CA ASP A 26 -5.71 -7.79 9.38
C ASP A 26 -5.34 -7.98 7.90
N GLY A 27 -4.40 -8.87 7.62
CA GLY A 27 -4.04 -9.20 6.25
C GLY A 27 -5.23 -9.61 5.39
N ARG A 28 -6.26 -10.18 5.98
CA ARG A 28 -7.49 -10.56 5.28
C ARG A 28 -8.33 -9.37 4.82
N GLN A 29 -8.12 -8.21 5.43
CA GLN A 29 -8.81 -6.98 5.05
C GLN A 29 -8.11 -6.27 3.90
N ILE A 30 -6.87 -6.65 3.64
CA ILE A 30 -6.11 -6.14 2.51
C ILE A 30 -6.41 -7.07 1.33
N GLY A 31 -7.02 -6.52 0.29
CA GLY A 31 -7.46 -7.31 -0.85
C GLY A 31 -6.35 -7.56 -1.86
N LYS A 32 -6.71 -7.55 -3.12
CA LYS A 32 -5.80 -7.88 -4.20
C LYS A 32 -4.66 -6.86 -4.31
N ILE A 33 -3.44 -7.36 -4.46
CA ILE A 33 -2.27 -6.53 -4.73
C ILE A 33 -1.77 -6.86 -6.14
N THR A 34 -1.55 -5.82 -6.94
CA THR A 34 -0.95 -5.96 -8.27
C THR A 34 0.28 -5.07 -8.32
N ILE A 35 1.43 -5.65 -8.63
CA ILE A 35 2.69 -4.92 -8.68
C ILE A 35 3.09 -4.72 -10.15
N PHE A 36 3.30 -3.47 -10.53
CA PHE A 36 3.82 -3.09 -11.84
C PHE A 36 5.29 -2.69 -11.72
N ASP A 37 5.91 -2.26 -12.80
CA ASP A 37 7.34 -1.97 -12.77
C ASP A 37 7.70 -0.84 -11.82
N ASP A 38 6.93 0.24 -11.83
CA ASP A 38 7.25 1.45 -11.08
C ASP A 38 6.18 1.85 -10.06
N TYR A 39 5.07 1.12 -9.99
CA TYR A 39 4.02 1.37 -9.01
C TYR A 39 3.26 0.07 -8.72
N SER A 40 2.36 0.14 -7.76
CA SER A 40 1.51 -1.01 -7.40
C SER A 40 0.13 -0.51 -7.03
N THR A 41 -0.84 -1.42 -7.08
CA THR A 41 -2.20 -1.14 -6.59
C THR A 41 -2.56 -2.14 -5.50
N VAL A 42 -3.31 -1.68 -4.51
CA VAL A 42 -3.74 -2.48 -3.37
C VAL A 42 -5.20 -2.17 -3.10
N ASP A 43 -6.02 -3.21 -2.97
CA ASP A 43 -7.41 -3.04 -2.57
C ASP A 43 -7.48 -2.93 -1.05
N LEU A 44 -7.96 -1.80 -0.57
CA LEU A 44 -8.12 -1.54 0.86
C LEU A 44 -9.59 -1.38 1.20
N PRO A 45 -9.99 -1.60 2.49
CA PRO A 45 -11.37 -1.43 2.88
C PRO A 45 -11.83 0.01 2.65
N GLN A 46 -13.10 0.17 2.29
CA GLN A 46 -13.71 1.48 2.19
C GLN A 46 -13.89 2.09 3.58
N GLY A 47 -13.93 3.41 3.65
CA GLY A 47 -14.18 4.10 4.92
C GLY A 47 -12.97 4.23 5.82
N MET A 48 -11.76 4.03 5.31
CA MET A 48 -10.56 4.26 6.09
C MET A 48 -10.44 5.73 6.48
N PRO A 49 -10.10 6.02 7.76
CA PRO A 49 -9.93 7.41 8.19
C PRO A 49 -8.82 8.13 7.42
N PRO A 50 -8.95 9.43 7.15
CA PRO A 50 -7.89 10.19 6.48
C PRO A 50 -6.55 10.15 7.19
N GLU A 51 -6.56 10.11 8.53
CA GLU A 51 -5.32 10.03 9.31
C GLU A 51 -4.57 8.74 9.02
N LEU A 52 -5.31 7.66 8.80
CA LEU A 52 -4.69 6.37 8.48
C LEU A 52 -4.05 6.40 7.10
N MET A 53 -4.70 7.03 6.13
CA MET A 53 -4.11 7.22 4.82
C MET A 53 -2.83 8.04 4.87
N LYS A 54 -2.80 9.08 5.69
CA LYS A 54 -1.59 9.88 5.90
C LYS A 54 -0.45 9.05 6.46
N ARG A 55 -0.74 8.20 7.44
CA ARG A 55 0.24 7.30 8.02
C ARG A 55 0.85 6.39 6.96
N LEU A 56 -0.01 5.81 6.13
CA LEU A 56 0.43 4.89 5.10
C LEU A 56 1.30 5.57 4.05
N GLN A 57 1.10 6.85 3.80
CA GLN A 57 1.93 7.60 2.85
C GLN A 57 3.39 7.66 3.27
N GLY A 58 3.65 7.71 4.58
CA GLY A 58 5.01 7.79 5.10
C GLY A 58 5.66 6.45 5.36
N VAL A 59 4.96 5.34 5.16
CA VAL A 59 5.52 4.02 5.37
C VAL A 59 6.59 3.73 4.33
N ARG A 60 7.72 3.19 4.78
CA ARG A 60 8.83 2.84 3.89
C ARG A 60 8.94 1.33 3.74
N VAL A 61 9.14 0.91 2.50
CA VAL A 61 9.45 -0.48 2.16
C VAL A 61 10.68 -0.45 1.27
N MET A 62 11.71 -1.21 1.64
CA MET A 62 12.98 -1.21 0.92
C MET A 62 13.57 0.19 0.75
N GLN A 63 13.46 1.01 1.81
CA GLN A 63 13.96 2.37 1.88
C GLN A 63 13.25 3.38 0.97
N LYS A 64 12.07 3.02 0.47
CA LYS A 64 11.28 3.91 -0.38
C LYS A 64 9.90 4.14 0.23
N GLU A 65 9.45 5.39 0.24
CA GLU A 65 8.12 5.74 0.74
C GLU A 65 7.04 5.23 -0.19
N LEU A 66 5.96 4.69 0.37
CA LEU A 66 4.87 4.15 -0.41
C LEU A 66 4.06 5.22 -1.14
N ARG A 67 3.91 6.40 -0.56
CA ARG A 67 3.14 7.51 -1.13
C ARG A 67 1.77 7.07 -1.63
N ILE A 68 1.07 6.32 -0.79
CA ILE A 68 -0.25 5.79 -1.14
C ILE A 68 -1.21 6.92 -1.48
N SER A 69 -1.95 6.74 -2.58
CA SER A 69 -3.02 7.66 -2.97
C SER A 69 -4.23 6.86 -3.41
N ARG A 70 -5.42 7.48 -3.30
CA ARG A 70 -6.64 6.84 -3.78
C ARG A 70 -6.73 6.97 -5.29
N GLN A 71 -7.10 5.87 -5.94
CA GLN A 71 -7.36 5.90 -7.37
C GLN A 71 -8.79 6.38 -7.60
N PRO A 72 -9.00 7.31 -8.56
CA PRO A 72 -10.36 7.67 -8.93
C PRO A 72 -11.10 6.47 -9.48
N MET A 73 -12.35 6.33 -9.08
CA MET A 73 -13.24 5.32 -9.64
C MET A 73 -13.69 5.81 -11.00
N GLY A 74 -13.32 5.10 -12.03
CA GLY A 74 -13.77 5.59 -13.31
C GLY A 74 -13.22 4.95 -14.50
#